data_16c334ab209f9c21add525cb2e0ff32a
#
_entry.id   16c334ab209f9c21add525cb2e0ff32a
#
_cell.length_a   1.000
_cell.length_b   1.000
_cell.length_c   1.000
_cell.angle_alpha   90.00
_cell.angle_beta   90.00
_cell.angle_gamma   90.00
#
_symmetry.space_group_name_H-M   'P 1'
#
loop_
_entity.id
_entity.type
_entity.pdbx_description
1 polymer ?
#
loop_
_entity_poly.entity_id
_entity_poly.type
_entity_poly.pdbx_seq_one_letter_code
_entity_poly.pdbx_strand_id
1 'polypeptide(L)'
;GGTVMTRTDIHKESVNRLMSVFSSEGKQNIALVGPDGAGKSTIVASFAEMLIDGHQNVSKNLLYQQVFMLDASSLISRASGRGELEGLVIQLMNEAYLAKNIILFLDNAQLFFEEGVGSVDLSNVLLPILEAGRLRIILAMDEQRFLQISMRNSALAHSLNILNISPTSELDTFDIMRDQLISLEHRHKVTYMYQAITEAYRIADRYVQDLAMPGKALKILESSAQYAQDGLVTSQSVYTAAEQTMNLKIAAPDTQAEKDKLLNLENLIHERMINQTRAVSVVSDAIRRARAGVRNQDRPIGTFLFLGPTGVGKTELSKALADVYYGG
;
A
#
# COMPACT_ATOMS: atom_id res chain seq x y z
N GLY A 1 10.78 -16.24 11.83
CA GLY A 1 9.50 -16.57 11.26
C GLY A 1 9.61 -16.55 9.77
N GLY A 2 9.52 -17.71 9.09
CA GLY A 2 9.61 -17.78 7.64
C GLY A 2 8.37 -17.16 7.02
N THR A 3 8.54 -16.07 6.31
CA THR A 3 7.53 -15.54 5.42
C THR A 3 7.48 -16.50 4.23
N VAL A 4 6.34 -17.15 4.00
CA VAL A 4 6.11 -17.93 2.77
C VAL A 4 6.07 -16.93 1.61
N MET A 5 7.00 -17.06 0.69
CA MET A 5 7.19 -16.11 -0.39
C MET A 5 6.33 -16.47 -1.58
N THR A 6 5.72 -15.48 -2.17
CA THR A 6 4.97 -15.58 -3.41
C THR A 6 5.90 -15.82 -4.59
N ARG A 7 5.72 -16.95 -5.28
CA ARG A 7 6.39 -17.26 -6.55
C ARG A 7 5.68 -16.60 -7.74
N THR A 8 5.31 -15.35 -7.64
CA THR A 8 4.66 -14.66 -8.78
C THR A 8 5.72 -14.09 -9.72
N ASP A 9 5.57 -14.33 -11.02
CA ASP A 9 6.39 -13.73 -12.07
C ASP A 9 6.26 -12.19 -12.14
N ILE A 10 5.35 -11.61 -11.37
CA ILE A 10 5.01 -10.19 -11.36
C ILE A 10 6.22 -9.31 -11.00
N HIS A 11 7.08 -9.77 -10.09
CA HIS A 11 8.27 -9.03 -9.69
C HIS A 11 9.54 -9.45 -10.45
N LYS A 12 9.43 -10.34 -11.43
CA LYS A 12 10.57 -10.92 -12.13
C LYS A 12 11.47 -9.89 -12.80
N GLU A 13 10.88 -8.88 -13.42
CA GLU A 13 11.64 -7.81 -14.07
C GLU A 13 12.44 -6.99 -13.04
N SER A 14 11.81 -6.64 -11.93
CA SER A 14 12.46 -5.91 -10.82
C SER A 14 13.58 -6.72 -10.18
N VAL A 15 13.36 -8.01 -9.95
CA VAL A 15 14.39 -8.92 -9.43
C VAL A 15 15.54 -9.07 -10.42
N ASN A 16 15.27 -9.22 -11.71
CA ASN A 16 16.30 -9.27 -12.75
C ASN A 16 17.13 -7.96 -12.79
N ARG A 17 16.49 -6.82 -12.55
CA ARG A 17 17.19 -5.54 -12.46
C ARG A 17 18.14 -5.49 -11.27
N LEU A 18 17.71 -5.98 -10.09
CA LEU A 18 18.57 -6.14 -8.91
C LEU A 18 19.77 -7.04 -9.24
N MET A 19 19.53 -8.20 -9.88
CA MET A 19 20.58 -9.10 -10.30
C MET A 19 21.59 -8.42 -11.23
N SER A 20 21.11 -7.66 -12.22
CA SER A 20 21.95 -6.94 -13.17
C SER A 20 22.84 -5.91 -12.49
N VAL A 21 22.27 -5.09 -11.57
CA VAL A 21 23.04 -4.06 -10.86
C VAL A 21 24.14 -4.69 -10.02
N PHE A 22 23.82 -5.71 -9.22
CA PHE A 22 24.80 -6.35 -8.34
C PHE A 22 25.78 -7.29 -9.03
N SER A 23 25.51 -7.66 -10.30
CA SER A 23 26.44 -8.43 -11.13
C SER A 23 27.40 -7.55 -11.90
N SER A 24 27.12 -6.25 -12.02
CA SER A 24 27.97 -5.29 -12.76
C SER A 24 29.19 -4.85 -11.94
N GLU A 25 30.21 -4.35 -12.61
CA GLU A 25 31.37 -3.73 -11.96
C GLU A 25 31.13 -2.28 -11.51
N GLY A 26 29.92 -1.76 -11.74
CA GLY A 26 29.52 -0.40 -11.38
C GLY A 26 29.19 -0.21 -9.89
N LYS A 27 28.47 0.86 -9.58
CA LYS A 27 27.99 1.13 -8.22
C LYS A 27 27.06 0.02 -7.75
N GLN A 28 27.38 -0.58 -6.59
CA GLN A 28 26.67 -1.71 -6.00
C GLN A 28 25.53 -1.24 -5.07
N ASN A 29 24.79 -0.22 -5.48
CA ASN A 29 23.66 0.32 -4.75
C ASN A 29 22.46 0.55 -5.64
N ILE A 30 21.26 0.42 -5.08
CA ILE A 30 20.01 0.62 -5.79
C ILE A 30 18.94 1.17 -4.85
N ALA A 31 18.14 2.13 -5.32
CA ALA A 31 16.95 2.61 -4.65
C ALA A 31 15.70 2.06 -5.32
N LEU A 32 14.88 1.36 -4.55
CA LEU A 32 13.52 0.98 -4.92
C LEU A 32 12.60 2.13 -4.52
N VAL A 33 12.12 2.88 -5.49
CA VAL A 33 11.31 4.08 -5.27
C VAL A 33 9.88 3.81 -5.70
N GLY A 34 8.94 3.98 -4.82
CA GLY A 34 7.52 3.76 -5.12
C GLY A 34 6.64 3.96 -3.90
N PRO A 35 5.32 4.05 -4.08
CA PRO A 35 4.40 4.28 -2.98
C PRO A 35 4.43 3.13 -1.96
N ASP A 36 4.00 3.41 -0.74
CA ASP A 36 3.90 2.39 0.29
C ASP A 36 2.83 1.36 -0.09
N GLY A 37 3.16 0.08 0.12
CA GLY A 37 2.30 -1.04 -0.29
C GLY A 37 2.51 -1.54 -1.72
N ALA A 38 3.35 -0.92 -2.55
CA ALA A 38 3.64 -1.37 -3.92
C ALA A 38 4.50 -2.66 -4.01
N GLY A 39 4.94 -3.22 -2.88
CA GLY A 39 5.66 -4.50 -2.86
C GLY A 39 7.18 -4.38 -2.87
N LYS A 40 7.77 -3.23 -2.54
CA LYS A 40 9.24 -3.02 -2.50
C LYS A 40 9.96 -4.10 -1.68
N SER A 41 9.51 -4.36 -0.45
CA SER A 41 10.12 -5.37 0.44
C SER A 41 9.91 -6.79 -0.06
N THR A 42 8.78 -7.07 -0.74
CA THR A 42 8.49 -8.37 -1.39
C THR A 42 9.47 -8.64 -2.53
N ILE A 43 9.78 -7.63 -3.35
CA ILE A 43 10.79 -7.74 -4.43
C ILE A 43 12.14 -8.16 -3.87
N VAL A 44 12.57 -7.50 -2.77
CA VAL A 44 13.85 -7.82 -2.13
C VAL A 44 13.84 -9.21 -1.52
N ALA A 45 12.73 -9.61 -0.95
CA ALA A 45 12.55 -10.92 -0.39
C ALA A 45 12.61 -12.00 -1.49
N SER A 46 11.94 -11.81 -2.64
CA SER A 46 12.03 -12.71 -3.81
C SER A 46 13.45 -12.77 -4.38
N PHE A 47 14.16 -11.64 -4.40
CA PHE A 47 15.57 -11.58 -4.77
C PHE A 47 16.44 -12.42 -3.83
N ALA A 48 16.24 -12.30 -2.51
CA ALA A 48 16.98 -13.07 -1.52
C ALA A 48 16.74 -14.59 -1.66
N GLU A 49 15.50 -15.00 -1.95
CA GLU A 49 15.15 -16.40 -2.20
C GLU A 49 15.89 -16.94 -3.43
N MET A 50 15.92 -16.18 -4.54
CA MET A 50 16.66 -16.58 -5.73
C MET A 50 18.16 -16.75 -5.47
N LEU A 51 18.74 -15.93 -4.59
CA LEU A 51 20.15 -16.07 -4.21
C LEU A 51 20.42 -17.37 -3.43
N ILE A 52 19.47 -17.78 -2.57
CA ILE A 52 19.58 -19.01 -1.75
C ILE A 52 19.37 -20.26 -2.61
N ASP A 53 18.36 -20.24 -3.48
CA ASP A 53 18.01 -21.39 -4.31
C ASP A 53 19.05 -21.69 -5.40
N GLY A 54 19.99 -20.77 -5.62
CA GLY A 54 21.12 -20.98 -6.57
C GLY A 54 20.68 -21.21 -8.00
N HIS A 55 19.59 -20.58 -8.45
CA HIS A 55 19.09 -20.71 -9.83
C HIS A 55 20.17 -20.47 -10.87
N GLN A 56 20.09 -21.19 -12.01
CA GLN A 56 21.06 -21.16 -13.10
C GLN A 56 21.38 -19.75 -13.65
N ASN A 57 20.56 -18.75 -13.33
CA ASN A 57 20.71 -17.36 -13.75
C ASN A 57 21.44 -16.46 -12.73
N VAL A 58 21.85 -17.01 -11.58
CA VAL A 58 22.61 -16.23 -10.58
C VAL A 58 24.07 -16.15 -10.99
N SER A 59 24.59 -14.93 -11.15
CA SER A 59 26.02 -14.75 -11.48
C SER A 59 26.92 -15.26 -10.35
N LYS A 60 28.11 -15.74 -10.69
CA LYS A 60 29.06 -16.28 -9.70
C LYS A 60 29.38 -15.32 -8.56
N ASN A 61 29.33 -14.01 -8.83
CA ASN A 61 29.60 -12.95 -7.86
C ASN A 61 28.49 -12.79 -6.78
N LEU A 62 27.31 -13.35 -7.06
CA LEU A 62 26.16 -13.28 -6.18
C LEU A 62 25.85 -14.61 -5.47
N LEU A 63 26.53 -15.67 -5.84
CA LEU A 63 26.44 -16.93 -5.12
C LEU A 63 26.89 -16.72 -3.67
N TYR A 64 26.13 -17.28 -2.72
CA TYR A 64 26.38 -17.19 -1.27
C TYR A 64 26.20 -15.78 -0.65
N GLN A 65 25.65 -14.82 -1.40
CA GLN A 65 25.25 -13.54 -0.83
C GLN A 65 24.00 -13.70 0.05
N GLN A 66 23.98 -12.97 1.15
CA GLN A 66 22.86 -12.95 2.09
C GLN A 66 22.28 -11.55 2.16
N VAL A 67 20.97 -11.43 2.11
CA VAL A 67 20.28 -10.14 2.27
C VAL A 67 19.90 -9.95 3.74
N PHE A 68 20.40 -8.88 4.34
CA PHE A 68 20.05 -8.47 5.69
C PHE A 68 19.10 -7.29 5.63
N MET A 69 17.89 -7.49 6.16
CA MET A 69 16.86 -6.46 6.24
C MET A 69 17.03 -5.63 7.51
N LEU A 70 17.12 -4.32 7.33
CA LEU A 70 17.13 -3.31 8.38
C LEU A 70 15.98 -2.35 8.12
N ASP A 71 15.20 -2.04 9.15
CA ASP A 71 14.17 -1.00 9.10
C ASP A 71 14.69 0.26 9.77
N ALA A 72 14.69 1.37 9.02
CA ALA A 72 15.22 2.65 9.50
C ALA A 72 14.46 3.15 10.74
N SER A 73 13.15 2.98 10.78
CA SER A 73 12.33 3.40 11.93
C SER A 73 12.70 2.63 13.19
N SER A 74 12.95 1.34 13.08
CA SER A 74 13.40 0.50 14.20
C SER A 74 14.80 0.86 14.69
N LEU A 75 15.72 1.26 13.80
CA LEU A 75 17.05 1.72 14.17
C LEU A 75 16.98 3.06 14.91
N ILE A 76 16.20 4.00 14.40
CA ILE A 76 15.99 5.33 15.01
C ILE A 76 15.38 5.20 16.41
N SER A 77 14.36 4.33 16.57
CA SER A 77 13.67 4.15 17.85
C SER A 77 14.53 3.50 18.94
N ARG A 78 15.57 2.77 18.57
CA ARG A 78 16.49 2.10 19.51
C ARG A 78 17.66 2.97 19.95
N ALA A 79 18.01 3.97 19.17
CA ALA A 79 19.11 4.87 19.50
C ALA A 79 18.66 5.94 20.49
N SER A 80 19.46 6.23 21.50
CA SER A 80 19.17 7.26 22.50
C SER A 80 19.34 8.69 21.96
N GLY A 81 19.92 8.83 20.75
CA GLY A 81 20.14 10.10 20.08
C GLY A 81 20.92 9.95 18.78
N ARG A 82 21.07 11.08 18.07
CA ARG A 82 21.69 11.15 16.75
C ARG A 82 23.11 10.55 16.72
N GLY A 83 23.97 10.87 17.68
CA GLY A 83 25.34 10.39 17.69
C GLY A 83 25.45 8.87 17.87
N GLU A 84 24.60 8.27 18.68
CA GLU A 84 24.55 6.82 18.84
C GLU A 84 24.05 6.15 17.55
N LEU A 85 23.02 6.73 16.90
CA LEU A 85 22.52 6.25 15.64
C LEU A 85 23.56 6.30 14.53
N GLU A 86 24.31 7.43 14.41
CA GLU A 86 25.43 7.57 13.48
C GLU A 86 26.49 6.49 13.71
N GLY A 87 26.89 6.27 14.97
CA GLY A 87 27.83 5.23 15.33
C GLY A 87 27.37 3.83 14.98
N LEU A 88 26.11 3.52 15.26
CA LEU A 88 25.48 2.22 14.93
C LEU A 88 25.43 1.98 13.42
N VAL A 89 25.03 2.98 12.64
CA VAL A 89 24.96 2.87 11.18
C VAL A 89 26.35 2.69 10.59
N ILE A 90 27.37 3.45 11.03
CA ILE A 90 28.76 3.28 10.59
C ILE A 90 29.28 1.88 10.91
N GLN A 91 29.00 1.37 12.11
CA GLN A 91 29.41 0.02 12.51
C GLN A 91 28.77 -1.03 11.61
N LEU A 92 27.45 -0.97 11.37
CA LEU A 92 26.74 -1.89 10.50
C LEU A 92 27.29 -1.89 9.06
N MET A 93 27.58 -0.71 8.52
CA MET A 93 28.15 -0.58 7.18
C MET A 93 29.56 -1.17 7.10
N ASN A 94 30.39 -0.96 8.12
CA ASN A 94 31.71 -1.53 8.19
C ASN A 94 31.70 -3.06 8.32
N GLU A 95 30.84 -3.61 9.17
CA GLU A 95 30.67 -5.07 9.32
C GLU A 95 30.22 -5.71 8.01
N ALA A 96 29.24 -5.11 7.32
CA ALA A 96 28.77 -5.59 6.02
C ALA A 96 29.89 -5.53 4.95
N TYR A 97 30.70 -4.46 4.96
CA TYR A 97 31.84 -4.33 4.05
C TYR A 97 32.90 -5.39 4.27
N LEU A 98 33.22 -5.69 5.53
CA LEU A 98 34.26 -6.70 5.91
C LEU A 98 33.75 -8.12 5.60
N ALA A 99 32.48 -8.40 5.79
CA ALA A 99 31.90 -9.71 5.54
C ALA A 99 31.88 -10.10 4.05
N LYS A 100 31.83 -9.15 3.12
CA LYS A 100 31.86 -9.29 1.64
C LYS A 100 30.70 -10.09 1.02
N ASN A 101 29.97 -10.88 1.80
CA ASN A 101 28.85 -11.70 1.36
C ASN A 101 27.49 -11.14 1.84
N ILE A 102 27.43 -9.88 2.21
CA ILE A 102 26.23 -9.22 2.72
C ILE A 102 25.72 -8.19 1.69
N ILE A 103 24.42 -8.25 1.43
CA ILE A 103 23.65 -7.19 0.78
C ILE A 103 22.76 -6.59 1.85
N LEU A 104 22.91 -5.31 2.14
CA LEU A 104 22.07 -4.61 3.09
C LEU A 104 20.79 -4.14 2.38
N PHE A 105 19.65 -4.45 2.96
CA PHE A 105 18.37 -3.86 2.58
C PHE A 105 17.89 -2.94 3.70
N LEU A 106 17.78 -1.66 3.39
CA LEU A 106 17.31 -0.64 4.31
C LEU A 106 15.89 -0.22 3.90
N ASP A 107 14.91 -0.67 4.67
CA ASP A 107 13.52 -0.29 4.48
C ASP A 107 13.25 1.07 5.13
N ASN A 108 12.31 1.84 4.55
CA ASN A 108 12.02 3.22 4.97
C ASN A 108 13.25 4.14 4.99
N ALA A 109 14.16 3.94 4.05
CA ALA A 109 15.45 4.61 4.02
C ALA A 109 15.36 6.15 3.94
N GLN A 110 14.24 6.71 3.45
CA GLN A 110 14.00 8.16 3.44
C GLN A 110 14.14 8.79 4.83
N LEU A 111 13.86 8.03 5.91
CA LEU A 111 13.98 8.52 7.29
C LEU A 111 15.42 8.91 7.70
N PHE A 112 16.43 8.46 6.95
CA PHE A 112 17.82 8.80 7.14
C PHE A 112 18.33 9.97 6.27
N PHE A 113 17.45 10.57 5.48
CA PHE A 113 17.79 11.67 4.58
C PHE A 113 16.93 12.92 4.77
N GLU A 114 16.15 12.96 5.84
CA GLU A 114 15.26 14.07 6.18
C GLU A 114 15.26 14.35 7.68
N GLU A 115 14.88 15.57 8.05
CA GLU A 115 14.70 15.97 9.44
C GLU A 115 13.21 16.03 9.78
N GLY A 116 12.83 15.54 10.97
CA GLY A 116 11.47 15.58 11.44
C GLY A 116 11.20 14.59 12.58
N VAL A 117 9.93 14.50 12.97
CA VAL A 117 9.51 13.53 13.98
C VAL A 117 9.66 12.11 13.41
N GLY A 118 10.48 11.29 14.05
CA GLY A 118 10.73 9.90 13.62
C GLY A 118 11.72 9.77 12.45
N SER A 119 12.42 10.83 12.07
CA SER A 119 13.48 10.83 11.07
C SER A 119 14.74 11.53 11.59
N VAL A 120 15.89 11.15 11.06
CA VAL A 120 17.21 11.73 11.41
C VAL A 120 18.05 11.83 10.17
N ASP A 121 18.45 13.04 9.77
CA ASP A 121 19.30 13.23 8.61
C ASP A 121 20.73 12.73 8.89
N LEU A 122 21.09 11.63 8.22
CA LEU A 122 22.40 10.99 8.22
C LEU A 122 23.11 11.12 6.86
N SER A 123 22.69 12.07 6.02
CA SER A 123 23.26 12.27 4.68
C SER A 123 24.79 12.39 4.71
N ASN A 124 25.33 13.08 5.71
CA ASN A 124 26.78 13.26 5.86
C ASN A 124 27.55 11.94 6.05
N VAL A 125 26.90 10.92 6.61
CA VAL A 125 27.48 9.59 6.85
C VAL A 125 27.24 8.67 5.65
N LEU A 126 26.00 8.66 5.13
CA LEU A 126 25.60 7.70 4.11
C LEU A 126 26.03 8.07 2.69
N LEU A 127 26.01 9.35 2.32
CA LEU A 127 26.38 9.77 0.97
C LEU A 127 27.79 9.33 0.54
N PRO A 128 28.86 9.51 1.35
CA PRO A 128 30.18 9.04 0.97
C PRO A 128 30.25 7.52 0.73
N ILE A 129 29.48 6.74 1.50
CA ILE A 129 29.39 5.28 1.37
C ILE A 129 28.69 4.90 0.06
N LEU A 130 27.59 5.57 -0.26
CA LEU A 130 26.82 5.35 -1.47
C LEU A 130 27.60 5.79 -2.73
N GLU A 131 28.29 6.93 -2.67
CA GLU A 131 29.13 7.42 -3.76
C GLU A 131 30.32 6.51 -4.05
N ALA A 132 30.94 5.97 -3.00
CA ALA A 132 32.02 5.00 -3.15
C ALA A 132 31.57 3.72 -3.86
N GLY A 133 30.28 3.35 -3.75
CA GLY A 133 29.64 2.26 -4.47
C GLY A 133 30.21 0.85 -4.19
N ARG A 134 30.99 0.70 -3.12
CA ARG A 134 31.69 -0.56 -2.78
C ARG A 134 30.88 -1.51 -1.93
N LEU A 135 29.83 -1.01 -1.28
CA LEU A 135 28.94 -1.79 -0.43
C LEU A 135 27.63 -2.06 -1.20
N ARG A 136 27.16 -3.30 -1.16
CA ARG A 136 25.90 -3.69 -1.76
C ARG A 136 24.75 -3.25 -0.89
N ILE A 137 24.02 -2.23 -1.34
CA ILE A 137 22.89 -1.66 -0.57
C ILE A 137 21.68 -1.53 -1.46
N ILE A 138 20.54 -1.97 -0.93
CA ILE A 138 19.21 -1.72 -1.47
C ILE A 138 18.50 -0.76 -0.51
N LEU A 139 18.02 0.38 -1.02
CA LEU A 139 17.23 1.35 -0.25
C LEU A 139 15.80 1.30 -0.73
N ALA A 140 14.83 1.09 0.16
CA ALA A 140 13.42 1.27 -0.18
C ALA A 140 12.95 2.63 0.32
N MET A 141 12.37 3.42 -0.57
CA MET A 141 11.93 4.78 -0.30
C MET A 141 10.52 5.03 -0.85
N ASP A 142 9.77 5.86 -0.15
CA ASP A 142 8.53 6.42 -0.69
C ASP A 142 8.85 7.39 -1.83
N GLU A 143 8.03 7.36 -2.89
CA GLU A 143 8.26 8.12 -4.12
C GLU A 143 8.22 9.64 -3.89
N GLN A 144 7.23 10.13 -3.13
CA GLN A 144 7.07 11.56 -2.90
C GLN A 144 8.20 12.10 -2.01
N ARG A 145 8.57 11.33 -0.98
CA ARG A 145 9.67 11.69 -0.08
C ARG A 145 11.01 11.64 -0.80
N PHE A 146 11.25 10.62 -1.62
CA PHE A 146 12.46 10.54 -2.44
C PHE A 146 12.61 11.75 -3.37
N LEU A 147 11.52 12.17 -4.01
CA LEU A 147 11.54 13.36 -4.87
C LEU A 147 11.91 14.62 -4.07
N GLN A 148 11.32 14.83 -2.90
CA GLN A 148 11.61 15.98 -2.04
C GLN A 148 13.09 15.97 -1.56
N ILE A 149 13.58 14.81 -1.17
CA ILE A 149 15.00 14.64 -0.74
C ILE A 149 15.94 14.94 -1.91
N SER A 150 15.64 14.41 -3.10
CA SER A 150 16.44 14.61 -4.31
C SER A 150 16.49 16.07 -4.77
N MET A 151 15.42 16.84 -4.56
CA MET A 151 15.41 18.28 -4.82
C MET A 151 16.30 19.06 -3.86
N ARG A 152 16.44 18.62 -2.60
CA ARG A 152 17.30 19.25 -1.60
C ARG A 152 18.75 18.79 -1.72
N ASN A 153 18.94 17.52 -2.07
CA ASN A 153 20.24 16.86 -2.16
C ASN A 153 20.34 16.04 -3.45
N SER A 154 20.71 16.70 -4.54
CA SER A 154 20.88 16.06 -5.85
C SER A 154 22.00 15.00 -5.87
N ALA A 155 23.00 15.09 -4.97
CA ALA A 155 24.07 14.11 -4.87
C ALA A 155 23.53 12.71 -4.53
N LEU A 156 22.50 12.61 -3.71
CA LEU A 156 21.86 11.32 -3.40
C LEU A 156 21.31 10.64 -4.67
N ALA A 157 20.55 11.37 -5.48
CA ALA A 157 19.96 10.80 -6.71
C ALA A 157 21.07 10.35 -7.69
N HIS A 158 22.15 11.10 -7.80
CA HIS A 158 23.31 10.75 -8.66
C HIS A 158 24.14 9.59 -8.11
N SER A 159 24.08 9.32 -6.82
CA SER A 159 24.84 8.22 -6.19
C SER A 159 24.14 6.85 -6.33
N LEU A 160 22.87 6.81 -6.70
CA LEU A 160 22.04 5.61 -6.69
C LEU A 160 21.62 5.16 -8.09
N ASN A 161 21.51 3.84 -8.28
CA ASN A 161 20.73 3.27 -9.36
C ASN A 161 19.25 3.27 -8.94
N ILE A 162 18.38 3.94 -9.69
CA ILE A 162 16.98 4.07 -9.32
C ILE A 162 16.14 3.02 -10.07
N LEU A 163 15.29 2.33 -9.34
CA LEU A 163 14.27 1.44 -9.86
C LEU A 163 12.90 1.88 -9.33
N ASN A 164 12.08 2.41 -10.22
CA ASN A 164 10.73 2.83 -9.88
C ASN A 164 9.81 1.61 -9.80
N ILE A 165 9.07 1.52 -8.69
CA ILE A 165 8.12 0.45 -8.42
C ILE A 165 6.72 1.04 -8.46
N SER A 166 5.95 0.64 -9.47
CA SER A 166 4.55 1.05 -9.63
C SER A 166 3.60 0.11 -8.89
N PRO A 167 2.42 0.59 -8.50
CA PRO A 167 1.36 -0.28 -7.99
C PRO A 167 1.02 -1.38 -9.01
N THR A 168 0.62 -2.54 -8.52
CA THR A 168 0.23 -3.67 -9.37
C THR A 168 -1.11 -3.42 -10.06
N SER A 169 -1.28 -4.01 -11.24
CA SER A 169 -2.55 -4.05 -11.94
C SER A 169 -3.60 -4.85 -11.15
N GLU A 170 -4.86 -4.75 -11.54
CA GLU A 170 -5.94 -5.54 -10.94
C GLU A 170 -5.66 -7.04 -11.04
N LEU A 171 -5.30 -7.53 -12.22
CA LEU A 171 -5.01 -8.94 -12.45
C LEU A 171 -3.83 -9.43 -11.60
N ASP A 172 -2.74 -8.68 -11.61
CA ASP A 172 -1.56 -9.01 -10.81
C ASP A 172 -1.87 -8.99 -9.31
N THR A 173 -2.71 -8.05 -8.87
CA THR A 173 -3.13 -7.97 -7.46
C THR A 173 -3.92 -9.21 -7.05
N PHE A 174 -4.86 -9.68 -7.89
CA PHE A 174 -5.59 -10.92 -7.61
C PHE A 174 -4.68 -12.14 -7.59
N ASP A 175 -3.69 -12.21 -8.48
CA ASP A 175 -2.73 -13.30 -8.47
C ASP A 175 -1.90 -13.32 -7.17
N ILE A 176 -1.41 -12.15 -6.73
CA ILE A 176 -0.71 -12.01 -5.45
C ILE A 176 -1.61 -12.38 -4.26
N MET A 177 -2.85 -11.89 -4.25
CA MET A 177 -3.81 -12.22 -3.19
C MET A 177 -4.02 -13.74 -3.12
N ARG A 178 -4.23 -14.41 -4.26
CA ARG A 178 -4.42 -15.85 -4.35
C ARG A 178 -3.22 -16.63 -3.80
N ASP A 179 -2.03 -16.22 -4.16
CA ASP A 179 -0.81 -16.90 -3.68
C ASP A 179 -0.62 -16.74 -2.17
N GLN A 180 -1.06 -15.62 -1.59
CA GLN A 180 -1.01 -15.40 -0.14
C GLN A 180 -2.08 -16.18 0.64
N LEU A 181 -3.17 -16.62 -0.01
CA LEU A 181 -4.27 -17.31 0.67
C LEU A 181 -3.80 -18.54 1.45
N ILE A 182 -2.96 -19.38 0.85
CA ILE A 182 -2.50 -20.62 1.49
C ILE A 182 -1.81 -20.31 2.84
N SER A 183 -0.99 -19.26 2.86
CA SER A 183 -0.30 -18.82 4.08
C SER A 183 -1.27 -18.23 5.10
N LEU A 184 -2.21 -17.40 4.65
CA LEU A 184 -3.20 -16.76 5.51
C LEU A 184 -4.16 -17.79 6.12
N GLU A 185 -4.68 -18.72 5.32
CA GLU A 185 -5.57 -19.80 5.75
C GLU A 185 -4.90 -20.70 6.79
N HIS A 186 -3.65 -21.07 6.55
CA HIS A 186 -2.89 -21.89 7.50
C HIS A 186 -2.60 -21.14 8.81
N ARG A 187 -2.21 -19.86 8.73
CA ARG A 187 -1.87 -19.01 9.88
C ARG A 187 -3.06 -18.76 10.78
N HIS A 188 -4.20 -18.42 10.16
CA HIS A 188 -5.42 -18.01 10.89
C HIS A 188 -6.41 -19.16 11.07
N LYS A 189 -6.15 -20.35 10.48
CA LYS A 189 -7.03 -21.53 10.51
C LYS A 189 -8.44 -21.22 9.98
N VAL A 190 -8.51 -20.52 8.87
CA VAL A 190 -9.75 -20.10 8.20
C VAL A 190 -9.70 -20.48 6.72
N THR A 191 -10.83 -20.42 6.03
CA THR A 191 -10.93 -20.56 4.58
C THR A 191 -11.57 -19.31 3.97
N TYR A 192 -10.95 -18.76 2.94
CA TYR A 192 -11.46 -17.57 2.27
C TYR A 192 -12.40 -17.93 1.14
N MET A 193 -13.61 -17.38 1.20
CA MET A 193 -14.56 -17.48 0.09
C MET A 193 -14.13 -16.56 -1.06
N TYR A 194 -14.34 -16.99 -2.31
CA TYR A 194 -13.98 -16.18 -3.49
C TYR A 194 -14.54 -14.75 -3.43
N GLN A 195 -15.78 -14.60 -2.97
CA GLN A 195 -16.40 -13.30 -2.79
C GLN A 195 -15.67 -12.40 -1.78
N ALA A 196 -15.07 -12.97 -0.75
CA ALA A 196 -14.27 -12.19 0.21
C ALA A 196 -13.04 -11.59 -0.44
N ILE A 197 -12.38 -12.32 -1.35
CA ILE A 197 -11.19 -11.85 -2.07
C ILE A 197 -11.54 -10.69 -2.98
N THR A 198 -12.62 -10.83 -3.77
CA THR A 198 -13.08 -9.77 -4.69
C THR A 198 -13.53 -8.51 -3.94
N GLU A 199 -14.22 -8.68 -2.80
CA GLU A 199 -14.63 -7.55 -1.97
C GLU A 199 -13.46 -6.86 -1.27
N ALA A 200 -12.46 -7.61 -0.80
CA ALA A 200 -11.25 -7.02 -0.22
C ALA A 200 -10.52 -6.11 -1.23
N TYR A 201 -10.39 -6.56 -2.49
CA TYR A 201 -9.85 -5.73 -3.55
C TYR A 201 -10.70 -4.47 -3.79
N ARG A 202 -12.02 -4.64 -3.97
CA ARG A 202 -12.95 -3.54 -4.28
C ARG A 202 -12.96 -2.47 -3.18
N ILE A 203 -12.97 -2.89 -1.92
CA ILE A 203 -12.93 -1.97 -0.78
C ILE A 203 -11.58 -1.26 -0.71
N ALA A 204 -10.48 -2.00 -0.88
CA ALA A 204 -9.15 -1.43 -0.90
C ALA A 204 -9.02 -0.36 -1.99
N ASP A 205 -9.43 -0.68 -3.21
CA ASP A 205 -9.31 0.23 -4.34
C ASP A 205 -10.10 1.51 -4.14
N ARG A 206 -11.34 1.38 -3.63
CA ARG A 206 -12.26 2.50 -3.51
C ARG A 206 -12.00 3.40 -2.30
N TYR A 207 -11.60 2.83 -1.16
CA TYR A 207 -11.62 3.55 0.11
C TYR A 207 -10.24 3.75 0.74
N VAL A 208 -9.22 2.97 0.37
CA VAL A 208 -7.87 3.09 0.93
C VAL A 208 -7.00 3.91 -0.01
N GLN A 209 -6.57 5.10 0.44
CA GLN A 209 -5.78 6.02 -0.37
C GLN A 209 -4.33 6.18 0.10
N ASP A 210 -4.05 5.82 1.34
CA ASP A 210 -2.73 5.93 1.97
C ASP A 210 -1.77 4.80 1.62
N LEU A 211 -2.26 3.73 0.99
CA LEU A 211 -1.47 2.59 0.55
C LEU A 211 -1.75 2.27 -0.92
N ALA A 212 -0.75 1.71 -1.59
CA ALA A 212 -0.85 1.23 -2.96
C ALA A 212 -1.26 -0.26 -3.03
N MET A 213 -1.71 -0.70 -4.20
CA MET A 213 -1.85 -2.13 -4.53
C MET A 213 -0.46 -2.77 -4.68
N PRO A 214 -0.29 -4.02 -4.25
CA PRO A 214 -1.26 -4.93 -3.67
C PRO A 214 -1.44 -4.76 -2.15
N GLY A 215 -0.61 -3.98 -1.48
CA GLY A 215 -0.51 -3.89 -0.02
C GLY A 215 -1.84 -3.56 0.66
N LYS A 216 -2.60 -2.60 0.12
CA LYS A 216 -3.91 -2.21 0.69
C LYS A 216 -4.94 -3.34 0.63
N ALA A 217 -4.97 -4.13 -0.46
CA ALA A 217 -5.88 -5.26 -0.60
C ALA A 217 -5.48 -6.42 0.34
N LEU A 218 -4.19 -6.72 0.43
CA LEU A 218 -3.66 -7.74 1.34
C LEU A 218 -3.93 -7.40 2.80
N LYS A 219 -3.81 -6.15 3.20
CA LYS A 219 -4.09 -5.70 4.57
C LYS A 219 -5.55 -5.91 4.95
N ILE A 220 -6.50 -5.62 4.05
CA ILE A 220 -7.92 -5.90 4.28
C ILE A 220 -8.16 -7.40 4.35
N LEU A 221 -7.58 -8.17 3.44
CA LEU A 221 -7.74 -9.61 3.39
C LEU A 221 -7.23 -10.28 4.68
N GLU A 222 -6.05 -9.90 5.15
CA GLU A 222 -5.47 -10.42 6.40
C GLU A 222 -6.31 -10.04 7.62
N SER A 223 -6.74 -8.78 7.74
CA SER A 223 -7.57 -8.35 8.87
C SER A 223 -8.94 -9.02 8.90
N SER A 224 -9.49 -9.39 7.73
CA SER A 224 -10.79 -10.06 7.65
C SER A 224 -10.81 -11.47 8.26
N ALA A 225 -9.65 -12.12 8.42
CA ALA A 225 -9.53 -13.41 9.10
C ALA A 225 -10.02 -13.37 10.55
N GLN A 226 -9.86 -12.24 11.24
CA GLN A 226 -10.31 -12.08 12.63
C GLN A 226 -11.84 -12.08 12.79
N TYR A 227 -12.55 -11.83 11.68
CA TYR A 227 -14.00 -11.75 11.62
C TYR A 227 -14.62 -12.95 10.88
N ALA A 228 -13.87 -14.05 10.76
CA ALA A 228 -14.36 -15.30 10.20
C ALA A 228 -15.52 -15.86 11.03
N GLN A 229 -16.53 -16.40 10.38
CA GLN A 229 -17.66 -17.11 11.01
C GLN A 229 -17.56 -18.58 10.66
N ASP A 230 -17.60 -19.44 11.66
CA ASP A 230 -17.45 -20.90 11.49
C ASP A 230 -16.20 -21.30 10.67
N GLY A 231 -15.11 -20.54 10.83
CA GLY A 231 -13.87 -20.77 10.08
C GLY A 231 -13.90 -20.27 8.63
N LEU A 232 -14.96 -19.58 8.20
CA LEU A 232 -15.10 -19.04 6.84
C LEU A 232 -14.98 -17.52 6.85
N VAL A 233 -14.14 -16.99 5.97
CA VAL A 233 -14.05 -15.56 5.68
C VAL A 233 -14.95 -15.25 4.50
N THR A 234 -16.01 -14.50 4.77
CA THR A 234 -17.04 -14.11 3.80
C THR A 234 -16.91 -12.63 3.41
N SER A 235 -17.69 -12.17 2.46
CA SER A 235 -17.82 -10.73 2.18
C SER A 235 -18.17 -9.93 3.43
N GLN A 236 -19.05 -10.46 4.29
CA GLN A 236 -19.42 -9.78 5.55
C GLN A 236 -18.21 -9.65 6.50
N SER A 237 -17.34 -10.65 6.57
CA SER A 237 -16.11 -10.59 7.35
C SER A 237 -15.20 -9.45 6.86
N VAL A 238 -15.12 -9.26 5.54
CA VAL A 238 -14.34 -8.19 4.91
C VAL A 238 -14.91 -6.80 5.22
N TYR A 239 -16.24 -6.65 5.16
CA TYR A 239 -16.90 -5.39 5.53
C TYR A 239 -16.64 -5.04 6.99
N THR A 240 -16.85 -6.01 7.89
CA THR A 240 -16.62 -5.81 9.31
C THR A 240 -15.15 -5.45 9.60
N ALA A 241 -14.21 -6.11 8.94
CA ALA A 241 -12.79 -5.79 9.06
C ALA A 241 -12.49 -4.36 8.61
N ALA A 242 -13.02 -3.94 7.46
CA ALA A 242 -12.80 -2.61 6.94
C ALA A 242 -13.41 -1.52 7.83
N GLU A 243 -14.60 -1.75 8.38
CA GLU A 243 -15.25 -0.83 9.32
C GLU A 243 -14.47 -0.71 10.63
N GLN A 244 -14.07 -1.82 11.22
CA GLN A 244 -13.41 -1.84 12.52
C GLN A 244 -11.94 -1.45 12.47
N THR A 245 -11.23 -1.82 11.40
CA THR A 245 -9.77 -1.62 11.30
C THR A 245 -9.41 -0.28 10.67
N MET A 246 -10.26 0.22 9.76
CA MET A 246 -9.98 1.42 8.98
C MET A 246 -10.94 2.58 9.28
N ASN A 247 -11.87 2.42 10.24
CA ASN A 247 -12.95 3.39 10.53
C ASN A 247 -13.75 3.79 9.26
N LEU A 248 -13.83 2.89 8.30
CA LEU A 248 -14.57 3.13 7.07
C LEU A 248 -16.03 2.74 7.29
N LYS A 249 -16.94 3.70 7.25
CA LYS A 249 -18.37 3.39 7.15
C LYS A 249 -18.67 2.92 5.72
N ILE A 250 -18.59 1.62 5.50
CA ILE A 250 -18.84 1.01 4.20
C ILE A 250 -20.26 0.48 4.22
N ALA A 251 -21.13 1.04 3.39
CA ALA A 251 -22.43 0.43 3.16
C ALA A 251 -22.20 -0.93 2.45
N ALA A 252 -22.50 -2.02 3.16
CA ALA A 252 -22.45 -3.37 2.56
C ALA A 252 -23.36 -3.41 1.33
N PRO A 253 -22.90 -3.90 0.17
CA PRO A 253 -23.80 -4.02 -0.99
C PRO A 253 -24.83 -5.11 -0.73
N ASP A 254 -26.06 -4.80 -1.08
CA ASP A 254 -27.17 -5.76 -1.19
C ASP A 254 -27.75 -6.38 0.08
N THR A 255 -27.84 -5.64 1.18
CA THR A 255 -28.85 -6.00 2.16
C THR A 255 -30.23 -5.53 1.68
N GLN A 256 -31.28 -6.35 1.89
CA GLN A 256 -32.66 -5.95 1.61
C GLN A 256 -32.99 -4.59 2.23
N ALA A 257 -32.42 -4.30 3.40
CA ALA A 257 -32.51 -3.00 4.08
C ALA A 257 -31.93 -1.82 3.27
N GLU A 258 -30.88 -2.04 2.47
CA GLU A 258 -30.30 -0.99 1.60
C GLU A 258 -31.19 -0.78 0.34
N LYS A 259 -31.72 -1.86 -0.21
CA LYS A 259 -32.72 -1.76 -1.29
C LYS A 259 -33.95 -0.99 -0.83
N ASP A 260 -34.44 -1.28 0.37
CA ASP A 260 -35.60 -0.58 0.95
C ASP A 260 -35.28 0.89 1.23
N LYS A 261 -34.06 1.22 1.71
CA LYS A 261 -33.59 2.60 1.87
C LYS A 261 -33.53 3.34 0.52
N LEU A 262 -33.02 2.71 -0.54
CA LEU A 262 -32.95 3.31 -1.86
C LEU A 262 -34.33 3.53 -2.49
N LEU A 263 -35.24 2.60 -2.28
CA LEU A 263 -36.63 2.73 -2.71
C LEU A 263 -37.35 3.87 -1.95
N ASN A 264 -37.08 4.02 -0.67
CA ASN A 264 -37.67 5.05 0.18
C ASN A 264 -36.82 6.33 0.31
N LEU A 265 -35.78 6.49 -0.53
CA LEU A 265 -34.80 7.59 -0.44
C LEU A 265 -35.45 8.97 -0.43
N GLU A 266 -36.46 9.19 -1.25
CA GLU A 266 -37.20 10.45 -1.30
C GLU A 266 -37.91 10.74 0.02
N ASN A 267 -38.58 9.76 0.62
CA ASN A 267 -39.27 9.92 1.90
C ASN A 267 -38.27 10.22 3.02
N LEU A 268 -37.14 9.52 3.06
CA LEU A 268 -36.09 9.74 4.04
C LEU A 268 -35.47 11.15 3.95
N ILE A 269 -35.33 11.68 2.72
CA ILE A 269 -34.88 13.06 2.53
C ILE A 269 -35.98 14.04 2.95
N HIS A 270 -37.25 13.73 2.66
CA HIS A 270 -38.38 14.57 3.04
C HIS A 270 -38.66 14.59 4.53
N GLU A 271 -38.21 13.61 5.33
CA GLU A 271 -38.25 13.69 6.80
C GLU A 271 -37.44 14.89 7.35
N ARG A 272 -36.42 15.32 6.62
CA ARG A 272 -35.56 16.46 6.99
C ARG A 272 -35.82 17.74 6.19
N MET A 273 -36.47 17.60 5.04
CA MET A 273 -36.72 18.71 4.12
C MET A 273 -38.19 18.84 3.76
N ILE A 274 -38.75 19.97 4.07
CA ILE A 274 -40.12 20.33 3.66
C ILE A 274 -40.03 21.07 2.34
N ASN A 275 -40.90 20.70 1.37
CA ASN A 275 -40.89 21.19 0.00
C ASN A 275 -39.61 20.80 -0.79
N GLN A 276 -39.36 21.25 -1.97
CA GLN A 276 -38.23 20.86 -2.86
C GLN A 276 -38.41 19.49 -3.53
N THR A 277 -39.62 19.01 -3.69
CA THR A 277 -39.95 17.67 -4.24
C THR A 277 -39.22 17.36 -5.55
N ARG A 278 -39.13 18.35 -6.45
CA ARG A 278 -38.43 18.18 -7.74
C ARG A 278 -36.91 17.99 -7.58
N ALA A 279 -36.26 18.73 -6.67
CA ALA A 279 -34.83 18.60 -6.43
C ALA A 279 -34.52 17.27 -5.78
N VAL A 280 -35.31 16.84 -4.79
CA VAL A 280 -35.18 15.57 -4.11
C VAL A 280 -35.37 14.40 -5.09
N SER A 281 -36.39 14.43 -5.94
CA SER A 281 -36.65 13.38 -6.94
C SER A 281 -35.49 13.23 -7.93
N VAL A 282 -35.01 14.32 -8.52
CA VAL A 282 -33.89 14.31 -9.50
C VAL A 282 -32.63 13.70 -8.90
N VAL A 283 -32.30 14.07 -7.66
CA VAL A 283 -31.12 13.56 -6.98
C VAL A 283 -31.30 12.09 -6.61
N SER A 284 -32.45 11.70 -6.07
CA SER A 284 -32.77 10.32 -5.70
C SER A 284 -32.72 9.37 -6.91
N ASP A 285 -33.23 9.82 -8.06
CA ASP A 285 -33.17 9.05 -9.31
C ASP A 285 -31.73 8.87 -9.81
N ALA A 286 -30.89 9.89 -9.69
CA ALA A 286 -29.49 9.77 -10.08
C ALA A 286 -28.75 8.75 -9.19
N ILE A 287 -29.02 8.75 -7.89
CA ILE A 287 -28.44 7.79 -6.93
C ILE A 287 -28.95 6.38 -7.23
N ARG A 288 -30.23 6.19 -7.44
CA ARG A 288 -30.82 4.90 -7.81
C ARG A 288 -30.18 4.32 -9.08
N ARG A 289 -30.03 5.14 -10.14
CA ARG A 289 -29.34 4.71 -11.38
C ARG A 289 -27.88 4.33 -11.14
N ALA A 290 -27.17 5.08 -10.32
CA ALA A 290 -25.77 4.79 -10.01
C ALA A 290 -25.60 3.46 -9.26
N ARG A 291 -26.50 3.14 -8.35
CA ARG A 291 -26.48 1.87 -7.59
C ARG A 291 -26.99 0.68 -8.40
N ALA A 292 -27.87 0.89 -9.37
CA ALA A 292 -28.33 -0.16 -10.28
C ALA A 292 -27.27 -0.62 -11.30
N GLY A 293 -26.05 -0.14 -11.21
CA GLY A 293 -24.94 -0.57 -12.09
C GLY A 293 -24.98 0.01 -13.51
N VAL A 294 -25.94 0.88 -13.82
CA VAL A 294 -26.06 1.57 -15.12
C VAL A 294 -25.11 2.78 -15.15
N ARG A 295 -23.83 2.55 -14.80
CA ARG A 295 -22.87 3.64 -14.64
C ARG A 295 -21.56 3.34 -15.34
N ASN A 296 -20.96 4.37 -15.97
CA ASN A 296 -19.55 4.37 -16.30
C ASN A 296 -18.77 4.68 -15.00
N GLN A 297 -17.89 3.78 -14.56
CA GLN A 297 -17.15 3.87 -13.29
C GLN A 297 -16.22 5.08 -13.23
N ASP A 298 -15.79 5.60 -14.37
CA ASP A 298 -14.88 6.75 -14.49
C ASP A 298 -15.57 8.10 -14.39
N ARG A 299 -16.89 8.14 -14.15
CA ARG A 299 -17.65 9.39 -14.07
C ARG A 299 -18.31 9.56 -12.70
N PRO A 300 -18.43 10.81 -12.20
CA PRO A 300 -19.17 11.09 -10.97
C PRO A 300 -20.64 10.62 -11.10
N ILE A 301 -21.25 10.28 -9.98
CA ILE A 301 -22.66 9.82 -9.87
C ILE A 301 -23.61 10.83 -10.53
N GLY A 302 -23.31 12.10 -10.37
CA GLY A 302 -24.03 13.22 -10.97
C GLY A 302 -23.38 14.53 -10.56
N THR A 303 -23.53 15.54 -11.38
CA THR A 303 -23.17 16.91 -11.05
C THR A 303 -24.48 17.72 -10.94
N PHE A 304 -24.73 18.30 -9.78
CA PHE A 304 -25.95 19.03 -9.49
C PHE A 304 -25.63 20.49 -9.18
N LEU A 305 -26.34 21.39 -9.84
CA LEU A 305 -26.29 22.83 -9.55
C LEU A 305 -27.62 23.24 -8.89
N PHE A 306 -27.56 23.59 -7.61
CA PHE A 306 -28.71 24.08 -6.87
C PHE A 306 -28.79 25.61 -6.94
N LEU A 307 -29.77 26.12 -7.64
CA LEU A 307 -30.02 27.56 -7.78
C LEU A 307 -31.24 27.97 -6.95
N GLY A 308 -31.12 29.09 -6.24
CA GLY A 308 -32.22 29.67 -5.47
C GLY A 308 -31.74 30.67 -4.42
N PRO A 309 -32.64 31.44 -3.81
CA PRO A 309 -32.30 32.44 -2.78
C PRO A 309 -31.74 31.75 -1.53
N THR A 310 -31.18 32.54 -0.64
CA THR A 310 -30.66 32.07 0.65
C THR A 310 -31.80 31.51 1.52
N GLY A 311 -31.58 30.42 2.24
CA GLY A 311 -32.56 29.83 3.17
C GLY A 311 -33.53 28.82 2.58
N VAL A 312 -33.51 28.54 1.27
CA VAL A 312 -34.41 27.55 0.64
C VAL A 312 -33.99 26.08 0.81
N GLY A 313 -32.95 25.79 1.59
CA GLY A 313 -32.54 24.41 1.89
C GLY A 313 -31.48 23.80 0.97
N LYS A 314 -30.75 24.58 0.15
CA LYS A 314 -29.72 24.03 -0.75
C LYS A 314 -28.62 23.24 -0.01
N THR A 315 -28.10 23.82 1.08
CA THR A 315 -27.08 23.17 1.92
C THR A 315 -27.66 22.00 2.71
N GLU A 316 -28.92 22.11 3.14
CA GLU A 316 -29.60 21.07 3.91
C GLU A 316 -29.86 19.84 3.04
N LEU A 317 -30.22 20.00 1.76
CA LEU A 317 -30.33 18.89 0.80
C LEU A 317 -28.99 18.13 0.66
N SER A 318 -27.86 18.84 0.61
CA SER A 318 -26.54 18.23 0.51
C SER A 318 -26.17 17.43 1.77
N LYS A 319 -26.52 17.96 2.95
CA LYS A 319 -26.32 17.27 4.24
C LYS A 319 -27.23 16.06 4.37
N ALA A 320 -28.53 16.20 4.11
CA ALA A 320 -29.48 15.09 4.14
C ALA A 320 -29.07 13.97 3.18
N LEU A 321 -28.51 14.32 2.03
CA LEU A 321 -27.98 13.38 1.05
C LEU A 321 -26.76 12.62 1.60
N ALA A 322 -25.83 13.34 2.23
CA ALA A 322 -24.64 12.75 2.84
C ALA A 322 -25.03 11.77 3.96
N ASP A 323 -25.93 12.18 4.82
CA ASP A 323 -26.41 11.36 5.95
C ASP A 323 -27.13 10.09 5.48
N VAL A 324 -28.02 10.20 4.51
CA VAL A 324 -28.80 9.04 4.02
C VAL A 324 -27.93 8.10 3.18
N TYR A 325 -26.99 8.65 2.39
CA TYR A 325 -26.17 7.87 1.46
C TYR A 325 -24.90 7.31 2.08
N TYR A 326 -24.25 8.06 2.96
CA TYR A 326 -22.95 7.68 3.60
C TYR A 326 -23.11 7.32 5.07
N GLY A 327 -24.30 7.50 5.66
CA GLY A 327 -24.58 7.15 7.05
C GLY A 327 -24.11 8.18 8.07
N GLY A 328 -23.98 9.46 7.65
CA GLY A 328 -23.61 10.59 8.51
C GLY A 328 -22.13 10.84 8.58
#